data_8ad01efec7661199a7b988a188f0cefc
#
_entry.id   8ad01efec7661199a7b988a188f0cefc
#
_cell.length_a   1.000
_cell.length_b   1.000
_cell.length_c   1.000
_cell.angle_alpha   90.00
_cell.angle_beta   90.00
_cell.angle_gamma   90.00
#
_symmetry.space_group_name_H-M   'P 1'
#
loop_
_entity.id
_entity.type
_entity.pdbx_description
1 polymer ?
#
loop_
_entity_poly.entity_id
_entity_poly.type
_entity_poly.pdbx_seq_one_letter_code
_entity_poly.pdbx_strand_id
1 'polypeptide(L)'
;MLDRTHDLDRIALIDALNVMDPALGKALDPITELAAFSFNVPIALISIVDADSQQFISRVGLPLERTDRNLSICSCAIQSTQPLQIHDLRQDPRFVDNPLVTGPAQLRFYAGAPLVTKSGIALGTLCLMGPTPRTLSAEELLQLQTLSRVVIAQMELKMSMGRRDQVSGLPNRQQFQADLDALARQGGAQTYTAVMLDVFDLQSANDAGQALGMKPVETLLRQAALRVREVLQDLAQVYHVAATRFAFLLPDYSRAQTEALLDRLRVRMRRPLMAGSIPMSPQFHAGVCDFRPVAPDTGDLIRKCLVAMHHAIQTDACLCWYSDERDASLRRRYRLASDAARGLAQGQFHLVYQPRFNLHDGQPAAAEALLRWIHPMLGPISPGEFIPVLERTALMPTLTRWVIEQALAQVAQWQDNVPGFGLSLNLSPRDFDDAALWTTLSERLQAHALPASLVEVEITEGEWLHGHPAALPQLRAMAAAGVGIAIDDFGSGYSNFGYLSQLPINHIKIDQSLVTGLVHSRTARLKVEAIIKLSRQLGYRTVAEGVETEGDLALLRLWGCDQGQGYHLARPMSAEAVLHLVSACRAGPLQDVDD
;
A
#
# COMPACT_ATOMS: atom_id res chain seq x y z
N MET A 1 22.11 -5.46 -44.88
CA MET A 1 20.82 -5.36 -44.22
C MET A 1 20.96 -6.12 -42.90
N LEU A 2 21.01 -5.41 -41.78
CA LEU A 2 21.00 -6.06 -40.46
C LEU A 2 19.68 -6.81 -40.34
N ASP A 3 19.75 -8.05 -39.85
CA ASP A 3 18.55 -8.83 -39.51
C ASP A 3 17.83 -8.08 -38.39
N ARG A 4 16.67 -7.50 -38.69
CA ARG A 4 15.88 -6.66 -37.79
C ARG A 4 15.56 -7.35 -36.45
N THR A 5 15.53 -8.66 -36.44
CA THR A 5 15.26 -9.48 -35.25
C THR A 5 16.44 -9.43 -34.26
N HIS A 6 17.67 -9.59 -34.73
CA HIS A 6 18.85 -9.49 -33.89
C HIS A 6 19.09 -8.10 -33.28
N ASP A 7 18.63 -7.04 -33.97
CA ASP A 7 18.80 -5.67 -33.49
C ASP A 7 17.77 -5.36 -32.37
N LEU A 8 16.56 -5.87 -32.47
CA LEU A 8 15.53 -5.77 -31.43
C LEU A 8 15.94 -6.52 -30.15
N ASP A 9 16.49 -7.71 -30.27
CA ASP A 9 16.99 -8.49 -29.13
C ASP A 9 18.14 -7.79 -28.43
N ARG A 10 19.04 -7.17 -29.18
CA ARG A 10 20.15 -6.38 -28.63
C ARG A 10 19.68 -5.16 -27.86
N ILE A 11 18.73 -4.38 -28.41
CA ILE A 11 18.18 -3.20 -27.76
C ILE A 11 17.43 -3.60 -26.48
N ALA A 12 16.59 -4.61 -26.55
CA ALA A 12 15.89 -5.15 -25.38
C ALA A 12 16.86 -5.60 -24.27
N LEU A 13 18.03 -6.15 -24.68
CA LEU A 13 19.06 -6.55 -23.74
C LEU A 13 19.81 -5.35 -23.15
N ILE A 14 20.09 -4.31 -23.91
CA ILE A 14 20.67 -3.04 -23.44
C ILE A 14 19.80 -2.42 -22.34
N ASP A 15 18.48 -2.34 -22.56
CA ASP A 15 17.52 -1.82 -21.60
C ASP A 15 17.44 -2.71 -20.35
N ALA A 16 17.31 -4.02 -20.55
CA ALA A 16 17.24 -4.99 -19.44
C ALA A 16 18.49 -4.98 -18.57
N LEU A 17 19.64 -4.66 -19.16
CA LEU A 17 20.94 -4.63 -18.52
C LEU A 17 21.26 -3.28 -17.86
N ASN A 18 20.40 -2.26 -18.03
CA ASN A 18 20.63 -0.88 -17.57
C ASN A 18 22.10 -0.42 -17.76
N VAL A 19 22.67 -0.73 -18.93
CA VAL A 19 24.09 -0.46 -19.22
C VAL A 19 24.43 1.03 -19.27
N MET A 20 23.41 1.89 -19.26
CA MET A 20 23.56 3.35 -19.25
C MET A 20 23.69 3.95 -17.84
N ASP A 21 23.72 3.13 -16.79
CA ASP A 21 23.94 3.59 -15.41
C ASP A 21 25.30 4.30 -15.27
N PRO A 22 25.35 5.59 -14.88
CA PRO A 22 26.61 6.32 -14.68
C PRO A 22 27.57 5.65 -13.69
N ALA A 23 27.03 4.91 -12.70
CA ALA A 23 27.85 4.18 -11.75
C ALA A 23 28.54 2.94 -12.38
N LEU A 24 27.99 2.40 -13.46
CA LEU A 24 28.66 1.37 -14.27
C LEU A 24 29.82 1.97 -15.05
N GLY A 25 29.63 3.12 -15.68
CA GLY A 25 30.67 3.83 -16.40
C GLY A 25 31.93 4.05 -15.54
N LYS A 26 31.74 4.65 -14.35
CA LYS A 26 32.83 4.85 -13.38
C LYS A 26 33.56 3.55 -12.96
N ALA A 27 32.83 2.43 -12.87
CA ALA A 27 33.44 1.14 -12.55
C ALA A 27 34.27 0.56 -13.72
N LEU A 28 34.03 1.00 -14.95
CA LEU A 28 34.71 0.57 -16.16
C LEU A 28 35.88 1.51 -16.56
N ASP A 29 35.96 2.73 -16.03
CA ASP A 29 37.01 3.69 -16.31
C ASP A 29 38.43 3.09 -16.14
N PRO A 30 38.75 2.34 -15.05
CA PRO A 30 40.08 1.74 -14.91
C PRO A 30 40.45 0.76 -16.04
N ILE A 31 39.45 0.06 -16.62
CA ILE A 31 39.69 -0.86 -17.75
C ILE A 31 39.97 -0.07 -19.02
N THR A 32 39.26 1.03 -19.23
CA THR A 32 39.47 1.91 -20.38
C THR A 32 40.84 2.61 -20.32
N GLU A 33 41.21 3.09 -19.11
CA GLU A 33 42.53 3.67 -18.86
C GLU A 33 43.66 2.63 -19.09
N LEU A 34 43.49 1.41 -18.56
CA LEU A 34 44.43 0.32 -18.79
C LEU A 34 44.55 -0.01 -20.27
N ALA A 35 43.46 -0.02 -21.03
CA ALA A 35 43.49 -0.26 -22.46
C ALA A 35 44.27 0.86 -23.19
N ALA A 36 44.00 2.13 -22.90
CA ALA A 36 44.74 3.24 -23.49
C ALA A 36 46.25 3.15 -23.22
N PHE A 37 46.60 2.84 -21.97
CA PHE A 37 48.00 2.69 -21.55
C PHE A 37 48.68 1.47 -22.18
N SER A 38 48.07 0.28 -22.10
CA SER A 38 48.68 -0.97 -22.57
C SER A 38 48.94 -1.00 -24.08
N PHE A 39 48.03 -0.38 -24.85
CA PHE A 39 48.16 -0.29 -26.30
C PHE A 39 48.85 0.99 -26.77
N ASN A 40 49.24 1.87 -25.84
CA ASN A 40 49.87 3.15 -26.16
C ASN A 40 49.10 3.92 -27.25
N VAL A 41 47.78 4.13 -27.02
CA VAL A 41 46.87 4.86 -27.90
C VAL A 41 46.27 6.06 -27.19
N PRO A 42 46.06 7.18 -27.92
CA PRO A 42 45.47 8.38 -27.29
C PRO A 42 44.01 8.25 -26.98
N ILE A 43 43.28 7.32 -27.62
CA ILE A 43 41.84 7.16 -27.45
C ILE A 43 41.48 5.69 -27.20
N ALA A 44 40.84 5.44 -26.08
CA ALA A 44 40.19 4.16 -25.77
C ALA A 44 38.79 4.41 -25.26
N LEU A 45 37.83 3.61 -25.71
CA LEU A 45 36.40 3.80 -25.38
C LEU A 45 35.74 2.46 -25.11
N ILE A 46 34.84 2.44 -24.16
CA ILE A 46 33.80 1.41 -24.04
C ILE A 46 32.50 2.04 -24.52
N SER A 47 31.98 1.53 -25.63
CA SER A 47 30.81 2.04 -26.29
C SER A 47 29.67 1.03 -26.31
N ILE A 48 28.44 1.52 -26.18
CA ILE A 48 27.21 0.75 -26.40
C ILE A 48 26.53 1.32 -27.65
N VAL A 49 26.06 0.44 -28.50
CA VAL A 49 25.37 0.81 -29.75
C VAL A 49 23.85 0.61 -29.56
N ASP A 50 23.11 1.70 -29.45
CA ASP A 50 21.67 1.73 -29.31
C ASP A 50 20.94 1.74 -30.67
N ALA A 51 19.62 1.92 -30.67
CA ALA A 51 18.79 1.99 -31.86
C ALA A 51 19.26 3.08 -32.84
N ASP A 52 19.44 4.30 -32.35
CA ASP A 52 19.72 5.50 -33.14
C ASP A 52 21.09 6.14 -32.84
N SER A 53 21.74 5.74 -31.77
CA SER A 53 22.98 6.34 -31.28
C SER A 53 23.98 5.33 -30.79
N GLN A 54 25.23 5.76 -30.73
CA GLN A 54 26.30 5.11 -30.00
C GLN A 54 26.64 5.96 -28.77
N GLN A 55 26.61 5.36 -27.58
CA GLN A 55 26.97 6.04 -26.34
C GLN A 55 28.32 5.52 -25.81
N PHE A 56 29.14 6.43 -25.27
CA PHE A 56 30.43 6.11 -24.67
C PHE A 56 30.30 6.07 -23.16
N ILE A 57 30.16 4.86 -22.59
CA ILE A 57 29.93 4.67 -21.15
C ILE A 57 31.23 4.83 -20.34
N SER A 58 32.37 4.62 -20.95
CA SER A 58 33.69 4.94 -20.39
C SER A 58 34.62 5.40 -21.53
N ARG A 59 35.44 6.41 -21.27
CA ARG A 59 36.24 7.07 -22.34
C ARG A 59 37.53 7.69 -21.85
N VAL A 60 38.56 7.54 -22.66
CA VAL A 60 39.86 8.20 -22.56
C VAL A 60 40.13 8.92 -23.87
N GLY A 61 40.54 10.18 -23.82
CA GLY A 61 41.04 10.93 -24.97
C GLY A 61 40.00 11.45 -25.97
N LEU A 62 38.71 11.21 -25.74
CA LEU A 62 37.60 11.73 -26.58
C LEU A 62 36.61 12.53 -25.73
N PRO A 63 36.34 13.83 -26.07
CA PRO A 63 35.42 14.65 -25.28
C PRO A 63 33.92 14.36 -25.56
N LEU A 64 33.61 13.63 -26.63
CA LEU A 64 32.26 13.29 -27.02
C LEU A 64 31.65 12.23 -26.10
N GLU A 65 30.35 12.36 -25.77
CA GLU A 65 29.60 11.39 -24.97
C GLU A 65 28.80 10.41 -25.82
N ARG A 66 28.42 10.84 -27.00
CA ARG A 66 27.63 10.05 -27.96
C ARG A 66 27.92 10.48 -29.40
N THR A 67 27.59 9.60 -30.33
CA THR A 67 27.56 9.88 -31.77
C THR A 67 26.29 9.27 -32.38
N ASP A 68 25.87 9.76 -33.55
CA ASP A 68 24.82 9.12 -34.33
C ASP A 68 25.28 7.71 -34.73
N ARG A 69 24.40 6.73 -34.70
CA ARG A 69 24.67 5.34 -35.06
C ARG A 69 25.21 5.21 -36.49
N ASN A 70 24.73 6.01 -37.42
CA ASN A 70 25.18 5.99 -38.82
C ASN A 70 26.64 6.43 -39.00
N LEU A 71 27.16 7.19 -38.05
CA LEU A 71 28.57 7.62 -38.03
C LEU A 71 29.46 6.69 -37.22
N SER A 72 28.88 5.69 -36.57
CA SER A 72 29.59 4.81 -35.64
C SER A 72 30.41 3.73 -36.36
N ILE A 73 31.73 3.74 -36.16
CA ILE A 73 32.61 2.66 -36.59
C ILE A 73 32.31 1.37 -35.81
N CYS A 74 31.96 1.50 -34.54
CA CYS A 74 31.61 0.38 -33.64
C CYS A 74 30.34 -0.35 -34.10
N SER A 75 29.41 0.32 -34.79
CA SER A 75 28.24 -0.33 -35.40
C SER A 75 28.60 -1.39 -36.43
N CYS A 76 29.74 -1.24 -37.09
CA CYS A 76 30.27 -2.28 -37.98
C CYS A 76 30.96 -3.41 -37.20
N ALA A 77 31.65 -3.08 -36.11
CA ALA A 77 32.34 -4.07 -35.30
C ALA A 77 31.41 -5.05 -34.59
N ILE A 78 30.19 -4.61 -34.15
CA ILE A 78 29.20 -5.48 -33.49
C ILE A 78 28.49 -6.46 -34.43
N GLN A 79 28.72 -6.38 -35.74
CA GLN A 79 28.16 -7.33 -36.71
C GLN A 79 28.89 -8.69 -36.70
N SER A 80 30.00 -8.79 -35.98
CA SER A 80 30.78 -10.01 -35.78
C SER A 80 31.11 -10.17 -34.30
N THR A 81 31.40 -11.37 -33.87
CA THR A 81 31.96 -11.67 -32.55
C THR A 81 33.49 -11.57 -32.51
N GLN A 82 34.11 -11.34 -33.65
CA GLN A 82 35.57 -11.18 -33.79
C GLN A 82 35.97 -9.70 -33.78
N PRO A 83 37.16 -9.34 -33.29
CA PRO A 83 37.67 -7.99 -33.36
C PRO A 83 37.71 -7.44 -34.79
N LEU A 84 37.25 -6.19 -34.96
CA LEU A 84 37.43 -5.45 -36.20
C LEU A 84 38.63 -4.53 -36.10
N GLN A 85 39.56 -4.63 -37.05
CA GLN A 85 40.71 -3.74 -37.17
C GLN A 85 40.73 -3.03 -38.52
N ILE A 86 40.97 -1.72 -38.51
CA ILE A 86 41.13 -0.88 -39.70
C ILE A 86 42.43 -0.10 -39.58
N HIS A 87 43.38 -0.41 -40.43
CA HIS A 87 44.72 0.17 -40.41
C HIS A 87 44.75 1.67 -40.68
N ASP A 88 44.03 2.11 -41.72
CA ASP A 88 43.86 3.51 -42.07
C ASP A 88 42.40 3.75 -42.52
N LEU A 89 41.64 4.46 -41.73
CA LEU A 89 40.23 4.78 -41.97
C LEU A 89 39.98 5.59 -43.25
N ARG A 90 41.00 6.30 -43.77
CA ARG A 90 40.90 7.02 -45.08
C ARG A 90 40.90 6.06 -46.26
N GLN A 91 41.43 4.86 -46.09
CA GLN A 91 41.49 3.84 -47.15
C GLN A 91 40.30 2.89 -47.11
N ASP A 92 39.46 2.99 -46.09
CA ASP A 92 38.24 2.18 -45.99
C ASP A 92 37.04 2.95 -46.57
N PRO A 93 36.41 2.44 -47.66
CA PRO A 93 35.32 3.12 -48.34
C PRO A 93 34.11 3.41 -47.44
N ARG A 94 33.96 2.70 -46.32
CA ARG A 94 32.86 2.88 -45.37
C ARG A 94 33.04 4.14 -44.50
N PHE A 95 34.28 4.62 -44.34
CA PHE A 95 34.62 5.65 -43.37
C PHE A 95 35.39 6.84 -43.93
N VAL A 96 35.76 6.85 -45.21
CA VAL A 96 36.53 7.91 -45.85
C VAL A 96 35.93 9.28 -45.68
N ASP A 97 34.60 9.40 -45.73
CA ASP A 97 33.85 10.65 -45.57
C ASP A 97 33.33 10.86 -44.11
N ASN A 98 33.70 10.01 -43.18
CA ASN A 98 33.22 10.10 -41.81
C ASN A 98 33.77 11.37 -41.12
N PRO A 99 32.92 12.18 -40.42
CA PRO A 99 33.38 13.40 -39.75
C PRO A 99 34.48 13.16 -38.69
N LEU A 100 34.57 11.98 -38.09
CA LEU A 100 35.68 11.62 -37.18
C LEU A 100 37.01 11.42 -37.92
N VAL A 101 36.97 11.13 -39.23
CA VAL A 101 38.15 10.93 -40.09
C VAL A 101 38.54 12.23 -40.77
N THR A 102 37.54 13.01 -41.30
CA THR A 102 37.76 14.23 -42.07
C THR A 102 37.83 15.50 -41.22
N GLY A 103 37.20 15.47 -40.05
CA GLY A 103 37.09 16.61 -39.12
C GLY A 103 38.27 16.73 -38.14
N PRO A 104 38.14 17.51 -37.07
CA PRO A 104 39.21 17.84 -36.13
C PRO A 104 39.88 16.65 -35.44
N ALA A 105 39.14 15.54 -35.24
CA ALA A 105 39.64 14.34 -34.57
C ALA A 105 40.69 13.59 -35.42
N GLN A 106 40.65 13.76 -36.75
CA GLN A 106 41.61 13.18 -37.74
C GLN A 106 41.93 11.71 -37.49
N LEU A 107 40.95 10.89 -37.12
CA LEU A 107 41.16 9.48 -36.83
C LEU A 107 41.68 8.75 -38.06
N ARG A 108 42.70 7.90 -37.85
CA ARG A 108 43.33 7.07 -38.89
C ARG A 108 43.24 5.58 -38.58
N PHE A 109 43.37 5.21 -37.34
CA PHE A 109 43.40 3.84 -36.86
C PHE A 109 42.16 3.55 -36.03
N TYR A 110 41.59 2.35 -36.19
CA TYR A 110 40.56 1.79 -35.36
C TYR A 110 40.83 0.29 -35.09
N ALA A 111 40.69 -0.11 -33.84
CA ALA A 111 40.56 -1.52 -33.47
C ALA A 111 39.50 -1.66 -32.40
N GLY A 112 38.50 -2.50 -32.61
CA GLY A 112 37.40 -2.71 -31.66
C GLY A 112 37.10 -4.19 -31.45
N ALA A 113 37.08 -4.61 -30.19
CA ALA A 113 36.63 -5.94 -29.78
C ALA A 113 35.15 -5.85 -29.29
N PRO A 114 34.27 -6.65 -29.89
CA PRO A 114 32.87 -6.66 -29.48
C PRO A 114 32.69 -7.10 -28.03
N LEU A 115 31.70 -6.47 -27.34
CA LEU A 115 31.26 -6.82 -25.99
C LEU A 115 30.16 -7.88 -26.12
N VAL A 116 30.54 -9.14 -26.17
CA VAL A 116 29.65 -10.27 -26.45
C VAL A 116 29.18 -10.90 -25.15
N THR A 117 27.85 -10.94 -24.94
CA THR A 117 27.20 -11.58 -23.79
C THR A 117 27.28 -13.11 -23.89
N LYS A 118 26.93 -13.82 -22.80
CA LYS A 118 26.82 -15.29 -22.80
C LYS A 118 25.79 -15.82 -23.79
N SER A 119 24.79 -15.02 -24.15
CA SER A 119 23.78 -15.34 -25.19
C SER A 119 24.30 -15.12 -26.63
N GLY A 120 25.56 -14.68 -26.81
CA GLY A 120 26.14 -14.45 -28.12
C GLY A 120 25.82 -13.10 -28.77
N ILE A 121 25.13 -12.19 -28.05
CA ILE A 121 24.73 -10.87 -28.54
C ILE A 121 25.83 -9.85 -28.23
N ALA A 122 26.29 -9.09 -29.25
CA ALA A 122 27.26 -8.01 -29.10
C ALA A 122 26.53 -6.69 -28.77
N LEU A 123 26.72 -6.13 -27.57
CA LEU A 123 26.08 -4.90 -27.11
C LEU A 123 26.76 -3.63 -27.60
N GLY A 124 28.06 -3.70 -27.79
CA GLY A 124 28.94 -2.58 -28.12
C GLY A 124 30.37 -3.04 -28.31
N THR A 125 31.36 -2.17 -28.08
CA THR A 125 32.78 -2.51 -28.25
C THR A 125 33.64 -1.87 -27.17
N LEU A 126 34.76 -2.56 -26.83
CA LEU A 126 35.95 -1.91 -26.33
C LEU A 126 36.82 -1.57 -27.55
N CYS A 127 37.04 -0.28 -27.82
CA CYS A 127 37.76 0.14 -29.01
C CYS A 127 38.91 1.10 -28.71
N LEU A 128 39.90 1.03 -29.58
CA LEU A 128 41.13 1.81 -29.60
C LEU A 128 41.17 2.63 -30.87
N MET A 129 41.56 3.90 -30.77
CA MET A 129 41.64 4.81 -31.92
C MET A 129 42.89 5.70 -31.83
N GLY A 130 43.35 6.15 -32.98
CA GLY A 130 44.46 7.08 -33.03
C GLY A 130 44.56 7.87 -34.32
N PRO A 131 45.35 8.98 -34.34
CA PRO A 131 45.53 9.86 -35.49
C PRO A 131 46.56 9.35 -36.49
N THR A 132 47.23 8.24 -36.22
CA THR A 132 48.23 7.63 -37.10
C THR A 132 47.80 6.22 -37.52
N PRO A 133 48.03 5.84 -38.81
CA PRO A 133 47.77 4.46 -39.24
C PRO A 133 48.58 3.45 -38.41
N ARG A 134 47.91 2.35 -38.00
CA ARG A 134 48.49 1.30 -37.16
C ARG A 134 47.82 -0.04 -37.44
N THR A 135 48.60 -1.11 -37.25
CA THR A 135 48.10 -2.50 -37.23
C THR A 135 48.48 -3.14 -35.91
N LEU A 136 47.53 -3.72 -35.21
CA LEU A 136 47.78 -4.53 -34.03
C LEU A 136 48.26 -5.92 -34.44
N SER A 137 49.18 -6.49 -33.70
CA SER A 137 49.59 -7.88 -33.83
C SER A 137 48.46 -8.83 -33.41
N ALA A 138 48.59 -10.11 -33.75
CA ALA A 138 47.66 -11.13 -33.32
C ALA A 138 47.56 -11.24 -31.78
N GLU A 139 48.67 -11.03 -31.09
CA GLU A 139 48.77 -11.03 -29.64
C GLU A 139 48.04 -9.81 -29.03
N GLU A 140 48.26 -8.61 -29.59
CA GLU A 140 47.54 -7.38 -29.19
C GLU A 140 46.04 -7.51 -29.42
N LEU A 141 45.58 -8.10 -30.54
CA LEU A 141 44.17 -8.35 -30.81
C LEU A 141 43.55 -9.34 -29.79
N LEU A 142 44.27 -10.39 -29.42
CA LEU A 142 43.85 -11.34 -28.38
C LEU A 142 43.76 -10.66 -27.01
N GLN A 143 44.71 -9.78 -26.70
CA GLN A 143 44.71 -8.98 -25.47
C GLN A 143 43.50 -8.04 -25.43
N LEU A 144 43.21 -7.34 -26.54
CA LEU A 144 42.03 -6.47 -26.65
C LEU A 144 40.73 -7.26 -26.46
N GLN A 145 40.62 -8.44 -27.05
CA GLN A 145 39.49 -9.36 -26.90
C GLN A 145 39.39 -9.89 -25.46
N THR A 146 40.48 -10.10 -24.78
CA THR A 146 40.50 -10.53 -23.38
C THR A 146 39.95 -9.40 -22.47
N LEU A 147 40.40 -8.16 -22.70
CA LEU A 147 39.85 -7.00 -21.97
C LEU A 147 38.37 -6.80 -22.23
N SER A 148 37.86 -7.00 -23.46
CA SER A 148 36.45 -6.91 -23.76
C SER A 148 35.60 -7.95 -22.98
N ARG A 149 36.15 -9.17 -22.76
CA ARG A 149 35.52 -10.18 -21.89
C ARG A 149 35.49 -9.75 -20.41
N VAL A 150 36.55 -9.08 -19.94
CA VAL A 150 36.57 -8.53 -18.57
C VAL A 150 35.50 -7.44 -18.41
N VAL A 151 35.32 -6.56 -19.42
CA VAL A 151 34.26 -5.55 -19.43
C VAL A 151 32.88 -6.21 -19.31
N ILE A 152 32.58 -7.22 -20.13
CA ILE A 152 31.30 -7.94 -20.08
C ILE A 152 31.11 -8.65 -18.74
N ALA A 153 32.14 -9.32 -18.23
CA ALA A 153 32.07 -9.99 -16.93
C ALA A 153 31.75 -9.00 -15.79
N GLN A 154 32.37 -7.81 -15.81
CA GLN A 154 32.13 -6.75 -14.85
C GLN A 154 30.69 -6.19 -14.96
N MET A 155 30.17 -6.01 -16.18
CA MET A 155 28.81 -5.63 -16.45
C MET A 155 27.82 -6.67 -15.90
N GLU A 156 27.98 -7.93 -16.25
CA GLU A 156 27.15 -9.05 -15.81
C GLU A 156 27.17 -9.22 -14.27
N LEU A 157 28.37 -9.08 -13.65
CA LEU A 157 28.53 -9.18 -12.20
C LEU A 157 27.75 -8.07 -11.47
N LYS A 158 27.89 -6.82 -11.91
CA LYS A 158 27.19 -5.69 -11.31
C LYS A 158 25.66 -5.84 -11.43
N MET A 159 25.21 -6.40 -12.52
CA MET A 159 23.80 -6.71 -12.75
C MET A 159 23.29 -7.85 -11.88
N SER A 160 24.09 -8.92 -11.73
CA SER A 160 23.72 -10.04 -10.85
C SER A 160 23.65 -9.62 -9.38
N MET A 161 24.51 -8.68 -8.95
CA MET A 161 24.45 -8.09 -7.61
C MET A 161 23.16 -7.28 -7.37
N GLY A 162 22.62 -6.58 -8.38
CA GLY A 162 21.34 -5.83 -8.29
C GLY A 162 20.08 -6.70 -8.34
N ARG A 163 20.20 -8.00 -8.68
CA ARG A 163 19.07 -8.92 -8.87
C ARG A 163 18.91 -9.97 -7.78
N ARG A 164 19.78 -9.96 -6.78
CA ARG A 164 19.68 -10.84 -5.62
C ARG A 164 19.47 -10.02 -4.35
N ASP A 165 18.68 -10.59 -3.45
CA ASP A 165 18.52 -10.08 -2.10
C ASP A 165 19.77 -10.39 -1.27
N GLN A 166 20.32 -9.39 -0.60
CA GLN A 166 21.59 -9.51 0.12
C GLN A 166 21.47 -10.35 1.41
N VAL A 167 20.26 -10.43 1.97
CA VAL A 167 20.00 -11.17 3.20
C VAL A 167 19.81 -12.64 2.91
N SER A 168 18.87 -12.98 2.05
CA SER A 168 18.50 -14.37 1.75
C SER A 168 19.33 -15.03 0.65
N GLY A 169 20.02 -14.24 -0.19
CA GLY A 169 20.73 -14.71 -1.39
C GLY A 169 19.80 -15.16 -2.53
N LEU A 170 18.48 -15.08 -2.33
CA LEU A 170 17.50 -15.42 -3.35
C LEU A 170 17.42 -14.33 -4.43
N PRO A 171 16.93 -14.64 -5.65
CA PRO A 171 16.53 -13.61 -6.60
C PRO A 171 15.53 -12.64 -5.95
N ASN A 172 15.72 -11.36 -6.23
CA ASN A 172 14.90 -10.30 -5.62
C ASN A 172 13.68 -9.94 -6.50
N ARG A 173 12.96 -8.88 -6.10
CA ARG A 173 11.79 -8.37 -6.83
C ARG A 173 12.11 -7.99 -8.29
N GLN A 174 13.29 -7.44 -8.55
CA GLN A 174 13.68 -7.05 -9.91
C GLN A 174 13.85 -8.28 -10.81
N GLN A 175 14.45 -9.34 -10.28
CA GLN A 175 14.56 -10.61 -11.01
C GLN A 175 13.19 -11.26 -11.21
N PHE A 176 12.31 -11.23 -10.20
CA PHE A 176 10.95 -11.72 -10.34
C PHE A 176 10.20 -11.03 -11.48
N GLN A 177 10.27 -9.69 -11.56
CA GLN A 177 9.67 -8.94 -12.65
C GLN A 177 10.27 -9.28 -14.02
N ALA A 178 11.60 -9.38 -14.10
CA ALA A 178 12.28 -9.73 -15.34
C ALA A 178 11.90 -11.14 -15.86
N ASP A 179 11.72 -12.10 -14.95
CA ASP A 179 11.27 -13.45 -15.30
C ASP A 179 9.81 -13.46 -15.74
N LEU A 180 8.92 -12.68 -15.11
CA LEU A 180 7.54 -12.48 -15.56
C LEU A 180 7.48 -11.86 -16.97
N ASP A 181 8.31 -10.86 -17.24
CA ASP A 181 8.38 -10.21 -18.55
C ASP A 181 8.92 -11.16 -19.61
N ALA A 182 9.87 -12.04 -19.25
CA ALA A 182 10.37 -13.08 -20.12
C ALA A 182 9.30 -14.12 -20.45
N LEU A 183 8.52 -14.56 -19.47
CA LEU A 183 7.36 -15.46 -19.67
C LEU A 183 6.32 -14.82 -20.58
N ALA A 184 6.01 -13.52 -20.40
CA ALA A 184 5.07 -12.80 -21.24
C ALA A 184 5.53 -12.69 -22.70
N ARG A 185 6.85 -12.54 -22.95
CA ARG A 185 7.43 -12.52 -24.31
C ARG A 185 7.41 -13.89 -25.00
N GLN A 186 7.61 -14.96 -24.24
CA GLN A 186 7.54 -16.32 -24.78
C GLN A 186 6.15 -16.68 -25.30
N GLY A 187 5.13 -16.08 -24.71
CA GLY A 187 3.73 -16.37 -25.02
C GLY A 187 3.38 -17.84 -24.73
N GLY A 188 2.14 -18.17 -24.73
CA GLY A 188 1.72 -19.55 -24.55
C GLY A 188 0.31 -19.66 -23.96
N ALA A 189 -0.30 -20.83 -24.14
CA ALA A 189 -1.60 -21.16 -23.53
C ALA A 189 -1.45 -21.64 -22.07
N GLN A 190 -0.22 -21.76 -21.56
CA GLN A 190 0.08 -22.25 -20.23
C GLN A 190 -0.45 -21.30 -19.16
N THR A 191 -1.08 -21.84 -18.14
CA THR A 191 -1.54 -21.09 -16.98
C THR A 191 -0.52 -21.18 -15.85
N TYR A 192 -0.41 -20.14 -15.08
CA TYR A 192 0.47 -20.08 -13.90
C TYR A 192 -0.33 -19.65 -12.68
N THR A 193 0.03 -20.21 -11.54
CA THR A 193 -0.41 -19.72 -10.24
C THR A 193 0.74 -18.98 -9.57
N ALA A 194 0.58 -17.69 -9.35
CA ALA A 194 1.51 -16.88 -8.58
C ALA A 194 1.14 -16.93 -7.11
N VAL A 195 2.13 -17.17 -6.26
CA VAL A 195 1.98 -17.18 -4.80
C VAL A 195 2.90 -16.14 -4.20
N MET A 196 2.37 -15.33 -3.28
CA MET A 196 3.13 -14.44 -2.42
C MET A 196 2.90 -14.84 -0.97
N LEU A 197 3.98 -15.05 -0.23
CA LEU A 197 3.96 -15.44 1.18
C LEU A 197 4.45 -14.28 2.04
N ASP A 198 3.76 -14.00 3.14
CA ASP A 198 4.28 -13.23 4.27
C ASP A 198 4.61 -14.19 5.41
N VAL A 199 5.85 -14.17 5.88
CA VAL A 199 6.35 -15.15 6.85
C VAL A 199 6.60 -14.56 8.24
N PHE A 200 6.56 -13.24 8.36
CA PHE A 200 6.66 -12.50 9.60
C PHE A 200 5.83 -11.23 9.54
N ASP A 201 5.17 -10.89 10.63
CA ASP A 201 4.64 -9.55 10.82
C ASP A 201 5.79 -8.52 10.82
N LEU A 202 5.63 -7.48 10.02
CA LEU A 202 6.66 -6.45 9.85
C LEU A 202 6.96 -5.72 11.17
N GLN A 203 5.95 -5.53 12.03
CA GLN A 203 6.11 -4.88 13.32
C GLN A 203 6.96 -5.76 14.24
N SER A 204 6.64 -7.04 14.37
CA SER A 204 7.44 -7.99 15.14
C SER A 204 8.89 -8.10 14.65
N ALA A 205 9.11 -8.03 13.35
CA ALA A 205 10.45 -8.01 12.77
C ALA A 205 11.21 -6.70 13.12
N ASN A 206 10.53 -5.56 13.10
CA ASN A 206 11.10 -4.28 13.48
C ASN A 206 11.41 -4.21 14.98
N ASP A 207 10.49 -4.68 15.83
CA ASP A 207 10.68 -4.71 17.29
C ASP A 207 11.88 -5.60 17.66
N ALA A 208 12.00 -6.76 17.00
CA ALA A 208 13.17 -7.62 17.15
C ALA A 208 14.46 -6.92 16.66
N GLY A 209 14.37 -6.17 15.55
CA GLY A 209 15.48 -5.38 15.03
C GLY A 209 15.93 -4.26 15.98
N GLN A 210 14.99 -3.58 16.63
CA GLN A 210 15.28 -2.55 17.63
C GLN A 210 15.90 -3.16 18.91
N ALA A 211 15.36 -4.29 19.36
CA ALA A 211 15.80 -4.91 20.60
C ALA A 211 17.14 -5.68 20.46
N LEU A 212 17.35 -6.38 19.34
CA LEU A 212 18.45 -7.34 19.15
C LEU A 212 19.46 -6.91 18.07
N GLY A 213 19.16 -5.86 17.32
CA GLY A 213 19.90 -5.45 16.12
C GLY A 213 19.48 -6.23 14.87
N MET A 214 19.97 -5.81 13.69
CA MET A 214 19.51 -6.35 12.40
C MET A 214 19.99 -7.77 12.10
N LYS A 215 21.19 -8.17 12.54
CA LYS A 215 21.76 -9.51 12.26
C LYS A 215 20.86 -10.69 12.66
N PRO A 216 20.21 -10.70 13.85
CA PRO A 216 19.25 -11.75 14.20
C PRO A 216 18.04 -11.81 13.26
N VAL A 217 17.50 -10.66 12.84
CA VAL A 217 16.39 -10.57 11.88
C VAL A 217 16.81 -11.12 10.51
N GLU A 218 17.98 -10.76 10.03
CA GLU A 218 18.54 -11.34 8.79
C GLU A 218 18.67 -12.87 8.88
N THR A 219 19.08 -13.37 10.04
CA THR A 219 19.19 -14.82 10.26
C THR A 219 17.84 -15.52 10.21
N LEU A 220 16.78 -14.90 10.77
CA LEU A 220 15.40 -15.39 10.66
C LEU A 220 14.96 -15.46 9.19
N LEU A 221 15.19 -14.42 8.42
CA LEU A 221 14.82 -14.36 7.01
C LEU A 221 15.56 -15.40 6.16
N ARG A 222 16.86 -15.63 6.44
CA ARG A 222 17.64 -16.71 5.78
C ARG A 222 17.06 -18.09 6.12
N GLN A 223 16.72 -18.34 7.37
CA GLN A 223 16.12 -19.62 7.78
C GLN A 223 14.74 -19.82 7.13
N ALA A 224 13.91 -18.77 7.07
CA ALA A 224 12.62 -18.81 6.37
C ALA A 224 12.80 -19.12 4.88
N ALA A 225 13.72 -18.41 4.20
CA ALA A 225 14.06 -18.64 2.80
C ALA A 225 14.48 -20.10 2.53
N LEU A 226 15.33 -20.65 3.39
CA LEU A 226 15.76 -22.07 3.29
C LEU A 226 14.59 -23.02 3.43
N ARG A 227 13.69 -22.81 4.41
CA ARG A 227 12.50 -23.66 4.60
C ARG A 227 11.55 -23.63 3.42
N VAL A 228 11.33 -22.45 2.84
CA VAL A 228 10.49 -22.32 1.63
C VAL A 228 11.14 -23.08 0.48
N ARG A 229 12.44 -22.92 0.25
CA ARG A 229 13.18 -23.66 -0.79
C ARG A 229 13.17 -25.17 -0.57
N GLU A 230 13.34 -25.65 0.67
CA GLU A 230 13.29 -27.08 0.98
C GLU A 230 11.96 -27.73 0.60
N VAL A 231 10.84 -27.02 0.72
CA VAL A 231 9.52 -27.54 0.35
C VAL A 231 9.26 -27.44 -1.15
N LEU A 232 9.73 -26.36 -1.78
CA LEU A 232 9.53 -26.13 -3.22
C LEU A 232 10.52 -26.90 -4.09
N GLN A 233 11.75 -27.14 -3.60
CA GLN A 233 12.81 -27.84 -4.34
C GLN A 233 12.91 -27.35 -5.79
N ASP A 234 12.76 -28.27 -6.75
CA ASP A 234 12.81 -28.00 -8.18
C ASP A 234 11.44 -27.60 -8.79
N LEU A 235 10.38 -27.52 -7.96
CA LEU A 235 9.03 -27.18 -8.42
C LEU A 235 8.92 -25.73 -8.88
N ALA A 236 9.56 -24.82 -8.17
CA ALA A 236 9.52 -23.39 -8.47
C ALA A 236 10.73 -22.62 -7.93
N GLN A 237 11.15 -21.62 -8.68
CA GLN A 237 12.12 -20.63 -8.20
C GLN A 237 11.48 -19.77 -7.11
N VAL A 238 12.17 -19.61 -5.97
CA VAL A 238 11.77 -18.72 -4.87
C VAL A 238 12.44 -17.36 -5.06
N TYR A 239 11.66 -16.29 -4.87
CA TYR A 239 12.10 -14.91 -4.91
C TYR A 239 11.86 -14.24 -3.56
N HIS A 240 12.78 -13.36 -3.13
CA HIS A 240 12.60 -12.50 -1.98
C HIS A 240 12.17 -11.11 -2.46
N VAL A 241 10.86 -10.82 -2.41
CA VAL A 241 10.28 -9.66 -3.11
C VAL A 241 10.08 -8.42 -2.24
N ALA A 242 10.11 -8.59 -0.91
CA ALA A 242 10.04 -7.50 0.07
C ALA A 242 10.56 -7.99 1.43
N ALA A 243 10.67 -7.11 2.42
CA ALA A 243 11.31 -7.35 3.72
C ALA A 243 11.01 -8.72 4.36
N THR A 244 9.74 -9.13 4.43
CA THR A 244 9.29 -10.41 5.03
C THR A 244 8.64 -11.34 4.00
N ARG A 245 8.68 -10.98 2.69
CA ARG A 245 7.83 -11.59 1.67
C ARG A 245 8.60 -12.35 0.62
N PHE A 246 8.14 -13.56 0.38
CA PHE A 246 8.64 -14.44 -0.67
C PHE A 246 7.58 -14.63 -1.75
N ALA A 247 8.02 -14.87 -2.99
CA ALA A 247 7.12 -15.19 -4.10
C ALA A 247 7.65 -16.37 -4.92
N PHE A 248 6.76 -17.06 -5.60
CA PHE A 248 7.09 -18.10 -6.57
C PHE A 248 5.94 -18.32 -7.57
N LEU A 249 6.25 -18.95 -8.70
CA LEU A 249 5.31 -19.24 -9.78
C LEU A 249 5.19 -20.74 -9.96
N LEU A 250 3.97 -21.24 -10.05
CA LEU A 250 3.65 -22.66 -10.26
C LEU A 250 3.03 -22.84 -11.65
N PRO A 251 3.69 -23.53 -12.59
CA PRO A 251 3.11 -23.80 -13.91
C PRO A 251 2.04 -24.89 -13.82
N ASP A 252 0.87 -24.66 -14.42
CA ASP A 252 -0.25 -25.61 -14.56
C ASP A 252 -0.72 -26.29 -13.26
N TYR A 253 -0.63 -25.58 -12.12
CA TYR A 253 -1.16 -26.09 -10.85
C TYR A 253 -2.66 -25.78 -10.72
N SER A 254 -3.42 -26.80 -10.32
CA SER A 254 -4.80 -26.62 -9.90
C SER A 254 -4.88 -25.98 -8.50
N ARG A 255 -6.03 -25.39 -8.16
CA ARG A 255 -6.27 -24.83 -6.82
C ARG A 255 -6.00 -25.85 -5.72
N ALA A 256 -6.51 -27.05 -5.85
CA ALA A 256 -6.31 -28.11 -4.85
C ALA A 256 -4.83 -28.47 -4.67
N GLN A 257 -4.05 -28.53 -5.75
CA GLN A 257 -2.60 -28.79 -5.67
C GLN A 257 -1.86 -27.61 -5.01
N THR A 258 -2.25 -26.38 -5.34
CA THR A 258 -1.67 -25.17 -4.72
C THR A 258 -1.98 -25.14 -3.23
N GLU A 259 -3.21 -25.40 -2.82
CA GLU A 259 -3.62 -25.44 -1.41
C GLU A 259 -2.88 -26.51 -0.63
N ALA A 260 -2.76 -27.72 -1.20
CA ALA A 260 -1.99 -28.81 -0.59
C ALA A 260 -0.49 -28.47 -0.42
N LEU A 261 0.10 -27.79 -1.41
CA LEU A 261 1.48 -27.29 -1.32
C LEU A 261 1.64 -26.22 -0.24
N LEU A 262 0.71 -25.27 -0.17
CA LEU A 262 0.71 -24.21 0.85
C LEU A 262 0.48 -24.77 2.26
N ASP A 263 -0.34 -25.80 2.41
CA ASP A 263 -0.49 -26.50 3.70
C ASP A 263 0.80 -27.20 4.13
N ARG A 264 1.54 -27.81 3.22
CA ARG A 264 2.86 -28.38 3.50
C ARG A 264 3.85 -27.29 3.95
N LEU A 265 3.87 -26.14 3.25
CA LEU A 265 4.68 -24.99 3.63
C LEU A 265 4.30 -24.47 5.02
N ARG A 266 3.01 -24.30 5.29
CA ARG A 266 2.48 -23.86 6.58
C ARG A 266 2.91 -24.79 7.72
N VAL A 267 2.78 -26.10 7.53
CA VAL A 267 3.22 -27.10 8.54
C VAL A 267 4.74 -26.98 8.79
N ARG A 268 5.52 -26.79 7.74
CA ARG A 268 6.98 -26.62 7.86
C ARG A 268 7.34 -25.31 8.57
N MET A 269 6.60 -24.24 8.33
CA MET A 269 6.81 -22.92 8.94
C MET A 269 6.36 -22.83 10.40
N ARG A 270 5.50 -23.72 10.91
CA ARG A 270 5.10 -23.75 12.33
C ARG A 270 6.26 -23.94 13.32
N ARG A 271 7.38 -24.50 12.88
CA ARG A 271 8.55 -24.65 13.75
C ARG A 271 9.19 -23.28 13.99
N PRO A 272 9.50 -22.91 15.24
CA PRO A 272 10.15 -21.65 15.53
C PRO A 272 11.43 -21.45 14.72
N LEU A 273 11.72 -20.20 14.41
CA LEU A 273 12.97 -19.74 13.81
C LEU A 273 13.80 -19.02 14.87
N MET A 274 15.11 -19.10 14.78
CA MET A 274 15.99 -18.57 15.82
C MET A 274 16.49 -17.16 15.46
N ALA A 275 16.13 -16.16 16.27
CA ALA A 275 16.76 -14.84 16.27
C ALA A 275 17.89 -14.84 17.32
N GLY A 276 19.09 -15.26 16.93
CA GLY A 276 20.14 -15.54 17.91
C GLY A 276 19.75 -16.71 18.81
N SER A 277 19.54 -16.45 20.10
CA SER A 277 19.07 -17.43 21.09
C SER A 277 17.54 -17.42 21.30
N ILE A 278 16.81 -16.50 20.68
CA ILE A 278 15.36 -16.31 20.90
C ILE A 278 14.57 -17.08 19.83
N PRO A 279 13.72 -18.06 20.23
CA PRO A 279 12.82 -18.73 19.31
C PRO A 279 11.64 -17.81 18.96
N MET A 280 11.48 -17.48 17.67
CA MET A 280 10.37 -16.69 17.16
C MET A 280 9.44 -17.57 16.32
N SER A 281 8.14 -17.39 16.50
CA SER A 281 7.13 -18.11 15.74
C SER A 281 6.86 -17.38 14.42
N PRO A 282 7.10 -18.01 13.26
CA PRO A 282 6.71 -17.44 11.99
C PRO A 282 5.20 -17.32 11.87
N GLN A 283 4.73 -16.28 11.21
CA GLN A 283 3.37 -16.21 10.67
C GLN A 283 3.37 -16.85 9.27
N PHE A 284 2.18 -17.16 8.76
CA PHE A 284 2.04 -17.71 7.43
C PHE A 284 0.75 -17.23 6.79
N HIS A 285 0.88 -16.24 5.92
CA HIS A 285 -0.22 -15.74 5.12
C HIS A 285 0.18 -15.76 3.64
N ALA A 286 -0.70 -16.31 2.80
CA ALA A 286 -0.46 -16.44 1.38
C ALA A 286 -1.52 -15.68 0.56
N GLY A 287 -1.07 -14.91 -0.41
CA GLY A 287 -1.89 -14.36 -1.48
C GLY A 287 -1.64 -15.11 -2.78
N VAL A 288 -2.69 -15.61 -3.41
CA VAL A 288 -2.63 -16.48 -4.57
C VAL A 288 -3.40 -15.88 -5.73
N CYS A 289 -2.83 -15.91 -6.94
CA CYS A 289 -3.46 -15.40 -8.15
C CYS A 289 -3.14 -16.29 -9.34
N ASP A 290 -4.17 -16.79 -10.02
CA ASP A 290 -4.02 -17.45 -11.31
C ASP A 290 -3.86 -16.38 -12.41
N PHE A 291 -2.95 -16.62 -13.35
CA PHE A 291 -2.73 -15.72 -14.47
C PHE A 291 -2.24 -16.45 -15.72
N ARG A 292 -2.38 -15.80 -16.86
CA ARG A 292 -1.71 -16.19 -18.10
C ARG A 292 -0.58 -15.22 -18.38
N PRO A 293 0.59 -15.67 -18.83
CA PRO A 293 1.72 -14.78 -19.09
C PRO A 293 1.54 -14.01 -20.40
N VAL A 294 0.54 -13.15 -20.46
CA VAL A 294 0.28 -12.22 -21.56
C VAL A 294 0.21 -10.80 -21.03
N ALA A 295 0.74 -9.84 -21.78
CA ALA A 295 0.57 -8.44 -21.42
C ALA A 295 -0.92 -8.03 -21.59
N PRO A 296 -1.53 -7.28 -20.68
CA PRO A 296 -0.96 -6.55 -19.53
C PRO A 296 -0.97 -7.31 -18.19
N ASP A 297 -1.39 -8.58 -18.12
CA ASP A 297 -1.64 -9.31 -16.87
C ASP A 297 -0.40 -9.41 -15.95
N THR A 298 0.79 -9.52 -16.54
CA THR A 298 2.03 -9.67 -15.76
C THR A 298 2.43 -8.41 -15.00
N GLY A 299 2.12 -7.22 -15.52
CA GLY A 299 2.47 -5.94 -14.86
C GLY A 299 1.74 -5.71 -13.54
N ASP A 300 0.54 -6.27 -13.38
CA ASP A 300 -0.33 -6.08 -12.20
C ASP A 300 -0.31 -7.28 -11.23
N LEU A 301 0.41 -8.35 -11.57
CA LEU A 301 0.38 -9.62 -10.84
C LEU A 301 0.85 -9.48 -9.39
N ILE A 302 1.95 -8.78 -9.16
CA ILE A 302 2.48 -8.52 -7.80
C ILE A 302 1.42 -7.83 -6.95
N ARG A 303 0.74 -6.83 -7.50
CA ARG A 303 -0.32 -6.10 -6.82
C ARG A 303 -1.51 -7.01 -6.50
N LYS A 304 -1.94 -7.85 -7.46
CA LYS A 304 -3.04 -8.82 -7.27
C LYS A 304 -2.73 -9.80 -6.12
N CYS A 305 -1.52 -10.35 -6.10
CA CYS A 305 -1.07 -11.22 -5.01
C CYS A 305 -1.02 -10.48 -3.66
N LEU A 306 -0.56 -9.21 -3.64
CA LEU A 306 -0.55 -8.37 -2.43
C LEU A 306 -1.96 -8.13 -1.89
N VAL A 307 -2.93 -7.83 -2.75
CA VAL A 307 -4.34 -7.64 -2.34
C VAL A 307 -4.89 -8.91 -1.69
N ALA A 308 -4.66 -10.06 -2.31
CA ALA A 308 -5.09 -11.35 -1.75
C ALA A 308 -4.40 -11.65 -0.41
N MET A 309 -3.09 -11.43 -0.31
CA MET A 309 -2.30 -11.66 0.90
C MET A 309 -2.72 -10.75 2.05
N HIS A 310 -2.93 -9.45 1.80
CA HIS A 310 -3.41 -8.53 2.83
C HIS A 310 -4.80 -8.91 3.33
N HIS A 311 -5.67 -9.45 2.46
CA HIS A 311 -6.95 -9.97 2.91
C HIS A 311 -6.77 -11.22 3.79
N ALA A 312 -5.84 -12.11 3.45
CA ALA A 312 -5.50 -13.24 4.32
C ALA A 312 -5.02 -12.79 5.71
N ILE A 313 -4.17 -11.76 5.78
CA ILE A 313 -3.71 -11.17 7.05
C ILE A 313 -4.88 -10.58 7.85
N GLN A 314 -5.74 -9.78 7.21
CA GLN A 314 -6.89 -9.12 7.88
C GLN A 314 -7.92 -10.11 8.44
N THR A 315 -8.09 -11.26 7.80
CA THR A 315 -9.06 -12.30 8.20
C THR A 315 -8.42 -13.42 9.00
N ASP A 316 -7.14 -13.30 9.34
CA ASP A 316 -6.31 -14.36 9.97
C ASP A 316 -6.40 -15.71 9.22
N ALA A 317 -6.60 -15.63 7.90
CA ALA A 317 -6.64 -16.80 7.04
C ALA A 317 -5.23 -17.18 6.58
N CYS A 318 -4.95 -18.48 6.47
CA CYS A 318 -3.65 -18.96 5.98
C CYS A 318 -3.39 -18.59 4.52
N LEU A 319 -4.44 -18.53 3.72
CA LEU A 319 -4.35 -18.14 2.30
C LEU A 319 -5.63 -17.48 1.83
N CYS A 320 -5.50 -16.60 0.83
CA CYS A 320 -6.61 -16.06 0.07
C CYS A 320 -6.28 -16.05 -1.42
N TRP A 321 -7.26 -16.44 -2.22
CA TRP A 321 -7.21 -16.27 -3.67
C TRP A 321 -7.59 -14.84 -4.04
N TYR A 322 -6.94 -14.30 -5.04
CA TYR A 322 -7.31 -13.00 -5.62
C TYR A 322 -8.76 -13.04 -6.13
N SER A 323 -9.47 -11.95 -5.90
CA SER A 323 -10.84 -11.75 -6.37
C SER A 323 -10.94 -10.35 -6.97
N ASP A 324 -11.42 -10.28 -8.22
CA ASP A 324 -11.65 -9.01 -8.91
C ASP A 324 -12.68 -8.13 -8.17
N GLU A 325 -13.68 -8.71 -7.54
CA GLU A 325 -14.70 -7.97 -6.77
C GLU A 325 -14.10 -7.26 -5.56
N ARG A 326 -13.22 -7.96 -4.81
CA ARG A 326 -12.55 -7.38 -3.64
C ARG A 326 -11.57 -6.28 -4.05
N ASP A 327 -10.85 -6.51 -5.14
CA ASP A 327 -9.93 -5.51 -5.67
C ASP A 327 -10.68 -4.26 -6.17
N ALA A 328 -11.79 -4.44 -6.86
CA ALA A 328 -12.66 -3.35 -7.30
C ALA A 328 -13.20 -2.55 -6.09
N SER A 329 -13.62 -3.24 -5.01
CA SER A 329 -14.05 -2.60 -3.77
C SER A 329 -12.91 -1.79 -3.11
N LEU A 330 -11.69 -2.34 -3.07
CA LEU A 330 -10.53 -1.63 -2.53
C LEU A 330 -10.17 -0.40 -3.38
N ARG A 331 -10.11 -0.54 -4.71
CA ARG A 331 -9.86 0.58 -5.63
C ARG A 331 -10.92 1.66 -5.50
N ARG A 332 -12.18 1.26 -5.36
CA ARG A 332 -13.31 2.18 -5.15
C ARG A 332 -13.10 3.00 -3.88
N ARG A 333 -12.74 2.37 -2.75
CA ARG A 333 -12.46 3.07 -1.49
C ARG A 333 -11.34 4.11 -1.63
N TYR A 334 -10.21 3.74 -2.25
CA TYR A 334 -9.11 4.69 -2.47
C TYR A 334 -9.49 5.84 -3.43
N ARG A 335 -10.31 5.55 -4.45
CA ARG A 335 -10.86 6.59 -5.33
C ARG A 335 -11.74 7.56 -4.55
N LEU A 336 -12.62 7.05 -3.69
CA LEU A 336 -13.43 7.90 -2.83
C LEU A 336 -12.59 8.80 -1.92
N ALA A 337 -11.51 8.29 -1.34
CA ALA A 337 -10.58 9.13 -0.57
C ALA A 337 -9.96 10.26 -1.41
N SER A 338 -9.60 9.97 -2.65
CA SER A 338 -9.09 10.98 -3.59
C SER A 338 -10.13 12.04 -3.97
N ASP A 339 -11.42 11.64 -4.10
CA ASP A 339 -12.51 12.53 -4.49
C ASP A 339 -13.08 13.34 -3.31
N ALA A 340 -12.88 12.88 -2.06
CA ALA A 340 -13.48 13.46 -0.86
C ALA A 340 -13.08 14.91 -0.60
N ALA A 341 -11.83 15.30 -0.84
CA ALA A 341 -11.38 16.69 -0.67
C ALA A 341 -12.15 17.65 -1.59
N ARG A 342 -12.37 17.24 -2.85
CA ARG A 342 -13.17 17.96 -3.81
C ARG A 342 -14.65 17.95 -3.43
N GLY A 343 -15.14 16.81 -2.96
CA GLY A 343 -16.50 16.64 -2.48
C GLY A 343 -16.84 17.58 -1.33
N LEU A 344 -15.93 17.75 -0.36
CA LEU A 344 -16.09 18.68 0.75
C LEU A 344 -16.17 20.14 0.26
N ALA A 345 -15.27 20.53 -0.63
CA ALA A 345 -15.25 21.89 -1.21
C ALA A 345 -16.49 22.20 -2.07
N GLN A 346 -17.13 21.18 -2.64
CA GLN A 346 -18.29 21.32 -3.53
C GLN A 346 -19.65 21.08 -2.82
N GLY A 347 -19.65 20.90 -1.49
CA GLY A 347 -20.88 20.71 -0.72
C GLY A 347 -21.59 19.37 -0.97
N GLN A 348 -20.84 18.33 -1.32
CA GLN A 348 -21.38 16.98 -1.54
C GLN A 348 -21.66 16.22 -0.23
N PHE A 349 -21.11 16.71 0.88
CA PHE A 349 -21.35 16.19 2.22
C PHE A 349 -22.50 16.96 2.89
N HIS A 350 -23.31 16.23 3.65
CA HIS A 350 -24.36 16.80 4.47
C HIS A 350 -24.59 15.95 5.72
N LEU A 351 -25.25 16.50 6.72
CA LEU A 351 -25.67 15.79 7.91
C LEU A 351 -27.13 15.40 7.82
N VAL A 352 -27.44 14.19 8.28
CA VAL A 352 -28.77 13.77 8.67
C VAL A 352 -28.74 13.45 10.16
N TYR A 353 -29.90 13.45 10.80
CA TYR A 353 -29.99 13.36 12.24
C TYR A 353 -30.94 12.23 12.63
N GLN A 354 -30.47 11.38 13.56
CA GLN A 354 -31.30 10.30 14.07
C GLN A 354 -31.70 10.61 15.50
N PRO A 355 -33.01 10.77 15.78
CA PRO A 355 -33.53 11.02 17.13
C PRO A 355 -33.24 9.86 18.08
N ARG A 356 -32.84 10.20 19.31
CA ARG A 356 -32.64 9.32 20.44
C ARG A 356 -33.71 9.62 21.47
N PHE A 357 -34.38 8.59 21.96
CA PHE A 357 -35.53 8.71 22.83
C PHE A 357 -35.24 8.25 24.25
N ASN A 358 -35.70 8.97 25.23
CA ASN A 358 -35.78 8.51 26.61
C ASN A 358 -36.82 7.37 26.71
N LEU A 359 -36.43 6.20 27.18
CA LEU A 359 -37.30 5.02 27.21
C LEU A 359 -38.28 5.04 28.37
N HIS A 360 -38.14 5.93 29.36
CA HIS A 360 -39.06 6.10 30.49
C HIS A 360 -40.32 6.83 30.11
N ASP A 361 -40.18 7.94 29.39
CA ASP A 361 -41.30 8.83 29.06
C ASP A 361 -41.59 8.87 27.55
N GLY A 362 -40.79 8.23 26.74
CA GLY A 362 -40.91 8.19 25.28
C GLY A 362 -40.59 9.51 24.58
N GLN A 363 -40.02 10.49 25.30
CA GLN A 363 -39.69 11.80 24.72
C GLN A 363 -38.37 11.80 24.00
N PRO A 364 -38.21 12.52 22.89
CA PRO A 364 -36.94 12.73 22.24
C PRO A 364 -35.95 13.46 23.16
N ALA A 365 -34.80 12.87 23.44
CA ALA A 365 -33.80 13.40 24.36
C ALA A 365 -32.68 14.19 23.62
N ALA A 366 -32.22 13.68 22.50
CA ALA A 366 -31.17 14.25 21.64
C ALA A 366 -31.29 13.68 20.23
N ALA A 367 -30.40 14.10 19.33
CA ALA A 367 -30.20 13.43 18.03
C ALA A 367 -28.74 13.10 17.82
N GLU A 368 -28.46 12.09 17.03
CA GLU A 368 -27.11 11.79 16.54
C GLU A 368 -26.91 12.40 15.15
N ALA A 369 -25.81 13.15 14.97
CA ALA A 369 -25.41 13.68 13.67
C ALA A 369 -24.69 12.61 12.86
N LEU A 370 -25.25 12.27 11.74
CA LEU A 370 -24.76 11.21 10.86
C LEU A 370 -24.33 11.80 9.52
N LEU A 371 -23.05 11.68 9.21
CA LEU A 371 -22.47 12.17 7.96
C LEU A 371 -22.99 11.38 6.77
N ARG A 372 -23.32 12.07 5.68
CA ARG A 372 -23.75 11.50 4.39
C ARG A 372 -22.94 12.16 3.27
N TRP A 373 -22.65 11.38 2.26
CA TRP A 373 -21.98 11.85 1.04
C TRP A 373 -22.78 11.47 -0.19
N ILE A 374 -23.17 12.46 -0.99
CA ILE A 374 -23.79 12.26 -2.31
C ILE A 374 -22.75 12.60 -3.37
N HIS A 375 -22.15 11.55 -3.94
CA HIS A 375 -21.15 11.70 -4.99
C HIS A 375 -21.84 11.93 -6.35
N PRO A 376 -21.41 12.91 -7.18
CA PRO A 376 -22.11 13.29 -8.41
C PRO A 376 -22.24 12.15 -9.44
N MET A 377 -21.27 11.23 -9.47
CA MET A 377 -21.26 10.11 -10.43
C MET A 377 -21.67 8.77 -9.80
N LEU A 378 -21.53 8.61 -8.48
CA LEU A 378 -21.74 7.33 -7.81
C LEU A 378 -23.01 7.31 -6.95
N GLY A 379 -23.68 8.46 -6.82
CA GLY A 379 -24.85 8.60 -5.95
C GLY A 379 -24.51 8.57 -4.46
N PRO A 380 -25.43 8.13 -3.58
CA PRO A 380 -25.19 8.05 -2.14
C PRO A 380 -24.08 7.04 -1.81
N ILE A 381 -23.08 7.47 -1.04
CA ILE A 381 -21.99 6.62 -0.54
C ILE A 381 -22.20 6.34 0.94
N SER A 382 -22.11 5.06 1.32
CA SER A 382 -22.25 4.65 2.73
C SER A 382 -21.08 5.16 3.58
N PRO A 383 -21.34 5.70 4.80
CA PRO A 383 -20.29 6.07 5.74
C PRO A 383 -19.28 4.95 6.01
N GLY A 384 -19.74 3.71 6.17
CA GLY A 384 -18.87 2.54 6.35
C GLY A 384 -17.93 2.24 5.17
N GLU A 385 -18.19 2.82 3.98
CA GLU A 385 -17.30 2.68 2.82
C GLU A 385 -16.20 3.75 2.81
N PHE A 386 -16.50 5.01 3.15
CA PHE A 386 -15.54 6.10 2.99
C PHE A 386 -14.85 6.54 4.30
N ILE A 387 -15.49 6.51 5.45
CA ILE A 387 -14.91 6.95 6.73
C ILE A 387 -13.63 6.18 7.07
N PRO A 388 -13.57 4.80 7.03
CA PRO A 388 -12.38 4.06 7.40
C PRO A 388 -11.15 4.35 6.52
N VAL A 389 -11.37 4.86 5.32
CA VAL A 389 -10.28 5.27 4.42
C VAL A 389 -9.86 6.70 4.70
N LEU A 390 -10.83 7.62 4.92
CA LEU A 390 -10.56 9.03 5.23
C LEU A 390 -9.83 9.21 6.56
N GLU A 391 -10.12 8.41 7.56
CA GLU A 391 -9.40 8.38 8.85
C GLU A 391 -7.89 8.20 8.70
N ARG A 392 -7.45 7.53 7.62
CA ARG A 392 -6.03 7.30 7.32
C ARG A 392 -5.40 8.41 6.46
N THR A 393 -6.14 9.47 6.18
CA THR A 393 -5.68 10.58 5.34
C THR A 393 -5.58 11.88 6.14
N ALA A 394 -4.84 12.85 5.61
CA ALA A 394 -4.76 14.20 6.17
C ALA A 394 -6.06 15.01 6.01
N LEU A 395 -7.08 14.46 5.36
CA LEU A 395 -8.37 15.13 5.16
C LEU A 395 -9.28 15.01 6.40
N MET A 396 -9.11 13.97 7.22
CA MET A 396 -10.00 13.69 8.35
C MET A 396 -10.16 14.88 9.31
N PRO A 397 -9.10 15.55 9.79
CA PRO A 397 -9.27 16.72 10.65
C PRO A 397 -10.07 17.87 10.02
N THR A 398 -9.96 18.05 8.70
CA THR A 398 -10.73 19.08 7.99
C THR A 398 -12.21 18.70 7.90
N LEU A 399 -12.50 17.44 7.66
CA LEU A 399 -13.85 16.91 7.62
C LEU A 399 -14.50 16.99 9.02
N THR A 400 -13.79 16.61 10.07
CA THR A 400 -14.26 16.70 11.46
C THR A 400 -14.60 18.13 11.87
N ARG A 401 -13.73 19.10 11.54
CA ARG A 401 -14.03 20.53 11.77
C ARG A 401 -15.29 20.99 11.03
N TRP A 402 -15.45 20.57 9.81
CA TRP A 402 -16.65 20.86 9.04
C TRP A 402 -17.91 20.23 9.69
N VAL A 403 -17.83 18.98 10.13
CA VAL A 403 -18.94 18.32 10.86
C VAL A 403 -19.29 19.08 12.13
N ILE A 404 -18.32 19.45 12.95
CA ILE A 404 -18.51 20.24 14.18
C ILE A 404 -19.24 21.56 13.85
N GLU A 405 -18.78 22.29 12.84
CA GLU A 405 -19.40 23.56 12.44
C GLU A 405 -20.86 23.39 12.03
N GLN A 406 -21.14 22.42 11.12
CA GLN A 406 -22.51 22.18 10.65
C GLN A 406 -23.45 21.71 11.78
N ALA A 407 -22.95 20.83 12.63
CA ALA A 407 -23.72 20.29 13.74
C ALA A 407 -24.07 21.35 14.79
N LEU A 408 -23.12 22.18 15.19
CA LEU A 408 -23.37 23.24 16.18
C LEU A 408 -24.24 24.36 15.62
N ALA A 409 -24.08 24.72 14.35
CA ALA A 409 -25.01 25.65 13.69
C ALA A 409 -26.44 25.11 13.70
N GLN A 410 -26.60 23.79 13.50
CA GLN A 410 -27.94 23.15 13.55
C GLN A 410 -28.53 23.12 14.96
N VAL A 411 -27.71 22.80 15.98
CA VAL A 411 -28.15 22.85 17.39
C VAL A 411 -28.62 24.26 17.76
N ALA A 412 -27.88 25.29 17.35
CA ALA A 412 -28.27 26.69 17.61
C ALA A 412 -29.67 27.00 17.03
N GLN A 413 -29.94 26.59 15.78
CA GLN A 413 -31.27 26.76 15.18
C GLN A 413 -32.39 26.01 15.92
N TRP A 414 -32.09 24.83 16.49
CA TRP A 414 -33.05 24.07 17.24
C TRP A 414 -33.37 24.71 18.59
N GLN A 415 -32.42 25.40 19.23
CA GLN A 415 -32.68 26.04 20.54
C GLN A 415 -33.82 27.08 20.51
N ASP A 416 -34.05 27.73 19.37
CA ASP A 416 -35.15 28.69 19.21
C ASP A 416 -36.55 28.04 19.35
N ASN A 417 -36.68 26.77 18.97
CA ASN A 417 -37.94 26.07 18.89
C ASN A 417 -38.10 24.95 19.93
N VAL A 418 -37.00 24.25 20.23
CA VAL A 418 -36.97 23.09 21.14
C VAL A 418 -35.78 23.22 22.12
N PRO A 419 -35.86 24.18 23.06
CA PRO A 419 -34.76 24.45 24.00
C PRO A 419 -34.33 23.19 24.75
N GLY A 420 -33.03 23.02 24.93
CA GLY A 420 -32.45 21.87 25.64
C GLY A 420 -32.36 20.58 24.82
N PHE A 421 -32.75 20.57 23.54
CA PHE A 421 -32.55 19.41 22.67
C PHE A 421 -31.10 19.39 22.17
N GLY A 422 -30.38 18.33 22.53
CA GLY A 422 -28.94 18.19 22.27
C GLY A 422 -28.62 17.38 21.02
N LEU A 423 -27.30 17.26 20.74
CA LEU A 423 -26.77 16.54 19.60
C LEU A 423 -25.51 15.75 19.99
N SER A 424 -25.38 14.54 19.49
CA SER A 424 -24.15 13.77 19.59
C SER A 424 -23.37 13.76 18.27
N LEU A 425 -22.04 13.72 18.40
CA LEU A 425 -21.04 13.77 17.33
C LEU A 425 -20.10 12.58 17.43
N ASN A 426 -19.92 11.86 16.35
CA ASN A 426 -18.92 10.79 16.24
C ASN A 426 -17.52 11.38 16.05
N LEU A 427 -16.58 11.01 16.92
CA LEU A 427 -15.16 11.31 16.78
C LEU A 427 -14.33 10.03 16.73
N SER A 428 -13.41 9.96 15.78
CA SER A 428 -12.47 8.85 15.69
C SER A 428 -11.27 9.07 16.64
N PRO A 429 -10.57 8.01 17.05
CA PRO A 429 -9.35 8.15 17.86
C PRO A 429 -8.29 9.08 17.23
N ARG A 430 -8.22 9.14 15.91
CA ARG A 430 -7.27 9.98 15.17
C ARG A 430 -7.61 11.47 15.17
N ASP A 431 -8.86 11.82 15.43
CA ASP A 431 -9.26 13.22 15.57
C ASP A 431 -8.55 13.86 16.78
N PHE A 432 -8.24 13.08 17.82
CA PHE A 432 -7.52 13.52 19.00
C PHE A 432 -6.01 13.74 18.78
N ASP A 433 -5.45 13.32 17.64
CA ASP A 433 -4.09 13.68 17.23
C ASP A 433 -3.99 15.17 16.86
N ASP A 434 -5.12 15.81 16.51
CA ASP A 434 -5.20 17.26 16.40
C ASP A 434 -5.30 17.90 17.80
N ALA A 435 -4.21 18.48 18.26
CA ALA A 435 -4.17 19.16 19.55
C ALA A 435 -5.15 20.35 19.64
N ALA A 436 -5.64 20.87 18.53
CA ALA A 436 -6.61 21.97 18.46
C ALA A 436 -8.08 21.49 18.46
N LEU A 437 -8.36 20.20 18.49
CA LEU A 437 -9.74 19.67 18.41
C LEU A 437 -10.64 20.27 19.50
N TRP A 438 -10.22 20.19 20.77
CA TRP A 438 -10.97 20.79 21.88
C TRP A 438 -11.11 22.31 21.74
N THR A 439 -10.03 23.01 21.37
CA THR A 439 -10.06 24.45 21.15
C THR A 439 -11.07 24.81 20.07
N THR A 440 -11.06 24.09 18.95
CA THR A 440 -12.02 24.28 17.86
C THR A 440 -13.47 24.08 18.34
N LEU A 441 -13.74 22.98 19.04
CA LEU A 441 -15.10 22.71 19.55
C LEU A 441 -15.57 23.79 20.54
N SER A 442 -14.70 24.21 21.48
CA SER A 442 -15.05 25.21 22.49
C SER A 442 -15.26 26.61 21.89
N GLU A 443 -14.45 27.00 20.91
CA GLU A 443 -14.63 28.28 20.19
C GLU A 443 -15.97 28.29 19.42
N ARG A 444 -16.34 27.17 18.79
CA ARG A 444 -17.62 27.07 18.08
C ARG A 444 -18.83 27.07 19.01
N LEU A 445 -18.75 26.40 20.16
CA LEU A 445 -19.76 26.48 21.19
C LEU A 445 -19.97 27.93 21.67
N GLN A 446 -18.90 28.67 21.89
CA GLN A 446 -18.95 30.08 22.27
C GLN A 446 -19.54 30.96 21.15
N ALA A 447 -19.11 30.76 19.90
CA ALA A 447 -19.58 31.51 18.75
C ALA A 447 -21.09 31.36 18.52
N HIS A 448 -21.64 30.18 18.79
CA HIS A 448 -23.08 29.92 18.70
C HIS A 448 -23.84 30.14 20.02
N ALA A 449 -23.17 30.61 21.06
CA ALA A 449 -23.74 30.82 22.41
C ALA A 449 -24.44 29.56 23.00
N LEU A 450 -23.87 28.37 22.70
CA LEU A 450 -24.42 27.09 23.12
C LEU A 450 -23.80 26.61 24.43
N PRO A 451 -24.59 26.15 25.41
CA PRO A 451 -24.02 25.44 26.55
C PRO A 451 -23.42 24.10 26.12
N ALA A 452 -22.26 23.78 26.66
CA ALA A 452 -21.53 22.55 26.30
C ALA A 452 -22.34 21.27 26.58
N SER A 453 -23.27 21.31 27.54
CA SER A 453 -24.15 20.19 27.90
C SER A 453 -25.14 19.77 26.81
N LEU A 454 -25.29 20.57 25.76
CA LEU A 454 -26.12 20.19 24.59
C LEU A 454 -25.35 19.31 23.59
N VAL A 455 -24.04 19.15 23.77
CA VAL A 455 -23.20 18.38 22.87
C VAL A 455 -22.65 17.16 23.59
N GLU A 456 -22.74 16.03 22.94
CA GLU A 456 -22.12 14.77 23.34
C GLU A 456 -21.13 14.32 22.27
N VAL A 457 -19.98 13.81 22.67
CA VAL A 457 -18.97 13.22 21.80
C VAL A 457 -19.04 11.71 21.96
N GLU A 458 -19.20 11.01 20.86
CA GLU A 458 -19.23 9.55 20.79
C GLU A 458 -17.87 9.04 20.29
N ILE A 459 -17.32 8.04 20.99
CA ILE A 459 -16.02 7.43 20.71
C ILE A 459 -16.18 5.91 20.75
N THR A 460 -15.62 5.20 19.77
CA THR A 460 -15.73 3.73 19.71
C THR A 460 -14.93 3.02 20.80
N GLU A 461 -15.30 1.77 21.14
CA GLU A 461 -14.68 0.95 22.19
C GLU A 461 -13.23 0.49 21.88
N GLY A 462 -12.50 0.97 20.91
CA GLY A 462 -11.22 0.41 20.46
C GLY A 462 -9.98 0.70 21.34
N GLU A 463 -8.80 0.27 20.86
CA GLU A 463 -7.47 0.39 21.53
C GLU A 463 -6.91 1.83 21.57
N TRP A 464 -7.74 2.83 21.48
CA TRP A 464 -7.38 4.22 21.20
C TRP A 464 -6.55 4.93 22.29
N LEU A 465 -6.59 4.51 23.56
CA LEU A 465 -5.73 5.11 24.59
C LEU A 465 -4.24 4.75 24.43
N HIS A 466 -3.91 3.59 23.91
CA HIS A 466 -2.52 3.17 23.74
C HIS A 466 -1.86 3.82 22.51
N GLY A 467 -2.67 4.16 21.50
CA GLY A 467 -2.19 4.77 20.26
C GLY A 467 -2.19 6.31 20.24
N HIS A 468 -3.03 6.95 21.10
CA HIS A 468 -3.35 8.38 21.02
C HIS A 468 -3.22 9.08 22.39
N PRO A 469 -1.98 9.36 22.87
CA PRO A 469 -1.75 9.89 24.21
C PRO A 469 -2.41 11.27 24.45
N ALA A 470 -2.71 12.03 23.38
CA ALA A 470 -3.38 13.33 23.46
C ALA A 470 -4.90 13.22 23.68
N ALA A 471 -5.52 12.03 23.52
CA ALA A 471 -6.96 11.86 23.61
C ALA A 471 -7.51 12.08 25.02
N LEU A 472 -6.96 11.40 26.02
CA LEU A 472 -7.44 11.48 27.40
C LEU A 472 -7.42 12.89 27.99
N PRO A 473 -6.36 13.69 27.82
CA PRO A 473 -6.37 15.10 28.25
C PRO A 473 -7.47 15.94 27.60
N GLN A 474 -7.73 15.78 26.32
CA GLN A 474 -8.77 16.50 25.60
C GLN A 474 -10.17 16.06 26.04
N LEU A 475 -10.44 14.76 26.20
CA LEU A 475 -11.69 14.25 26.74
C LEU A 475 -11.97 14.76 28.14
N ARG A 476 -10.96 14.83 29.01
CA ARG A 476 -11.11 15.43 30.36
C ARG A 476 -11.43 16.92 30.29
N ALA A 477 -10.82 17.65 29.36
CA ALA A 477 -11.13 19.06 29.17
C ALA A 477 -12.57 19.26 28.65
N MET A 478 -13.02 18.45 27.71
CA MET A 478 -14.41 18.44 27.19
C MET A 478 -15.40 18.15 28.32
N ALA A 479 -15.18 17.10 29.10
CA ALA A 479 -16.04 16.72 30.21
C ALA A 479 -16.06 17.81 31.32
N ALA A 480 -14.93 18.43 31.66
CA ALA A 480 -14.84 19.51 32.61
C ALA A 480 -15.63 20.76 32.17
N ALA A 481 -15.75 20.99 30.86
CA ALA A 481 -16.58 22.06 30.29
C ALA A 481 -18.07 21.69 30.22
N GLY A 482 -18.44 20.44 30.52
CA GLY A 482 -19.82 19.96 30.49
C GLY A 482 -20.25 19.26 29.20
N VAL A 483 -19.33 18.97 28.27
CA VAL A 483 -19.61 18.13 27.09
C VAL A 483 -19.86 16.69 27.56
N GLY A 484 -20.92 16.05 27.07
CA GLY A 484 -21.18 14.64 27.29
C GLY A 484 -20.14 13.77 26.55
N ILE A 485 -19.74 12.66 27.15
CA ILE A 485 -18.87 11.67 26.49
C ILE A 485 -19.58 10.32 26.51
N ALA A 486 -19.73 9.70 25.35
CA ALA A 486 -20.32 8.37 25.19
C ALA A 486 -19.30 7.38 24.59
N ILE A 487 -19.32 6.16 25.10
CA ILE A 487 -18.65 5.03 24.43
C ILE A 487 -19.61 4.42 23.45
N ASP A 488 -19.20 4.30 22.20
CA ASP A 488 -19.98 3.74 21.10
C ASP A 488 -19.58 2.29 20.79
N ASP A 489 -20.49 1.54 20.11
CA ASP A 489 -20.32 0.13 19.71
C ASP A 489 -19.99 -0.82 20.88
N PHE A 490 -20.42 -0.51 22.11
CA PHE A 490 -20.05 -1.27 23.29
C PHE A 490 -20.60 -2.70 23.27
N GLY A 491 -19.67 -3.67 23.42
CA GLY A 491 -19.98 -5.10 23.48
C GLY A 491 -19.85 -5.83 22.13
N SER A 492 -19.49 -5.13 21.05
CA SER A 492 -19.21 -5.76 19.75
C SER A 492 -17.84 -6.45 19.68
N GLY A 493 -16.90 -6.08 20.58
CA GLY A 493 -15.51 -6.52 20.62
C GLY A 493 -15.07 -7.10 21.96
N TYR A 494 -13.81 -6.94 22.30
CA TYR A 494 -13.20 -7.33 23.59
C TYR A 494 -13.42 -6.21 24.61
N SER A 495 -14.61 -6.17 25.21
CA SER A 495 -14.97 -5.16 26.22
C SER A 495 -14.16 -5.32 27.50
N ASN A 496 -13.36 -4.31 27.83
CA ASN A 496 -12.60 -4.26 29.07
C ASN A 496 -13.19 -3.20 30.02
N PHE A 497 -14.13 -3.59 30.86
CA PHE A 497 -14.76 -2.71 31.85
C PHE A 497 -13.78 -2.01 32.80
N GLY A 498 -12.62 -2.62 33.07
CA GLY A 498 -11.58 -2.02 33.92
C GLY A 498 -11.04 -0.70 33.38
N TYR A 499 -11.24 -0.47 32.12
CA TYR A 499 -10.75 0.68 31.37
C TYR A 499 -11.72 1.87 31.40
N LEU A 500 -13.02 1.59 31.44
CA LEU A 500 -14.05 2.63 31.47
C LEU A 500 -13.89 3.57 32.67
N SER A 501 -13.39 3.08 33.80
CA SER A 501 -13.15 3.88 35.00
C SER A 501 -12.09 4.97 34.84
N GLN A 502 -11.26 4.92 33.81
CA GLN A 502 -10.24 5.91 33.52
C GLN A 502 -10.75 7.05 32.64
N LEU A 503 -11.91 6.85 31.99
CA LEU A 503 -12.50 7.76 31.05
C LEU A 503 -13.59 8.62 31.73
N PRO A 504 -13.71 9.89 31.35
CA PRO A 504 -14.72 10.79 31.88
C PRO A 504 -16.08 10.61 31.15
N ILE A 505 -16.57 9.36 31.04
CA ILE A 505 -17.77 9.03 30.29
C ILE A 505 -19.05 9.21 31.08
N ASN A 506 -20.14 9.51 30.35
CA ASN A 506 -21.49 9.66 30.88
C ASN A 506 -22.43 8.57 30.36
N HIS A 507 -22.24 8.14 29.11
CA HIS A 507 -23.12 7.21 28.42
C HIS A 507 -22.34 6.01 27.88
N ILE A 508 -23.03 4.86 27.81
CA ILE A 508 -22.59 3.64 27.13
C ILE A 508 -23.66 3.31 26.09
N LYS A 509 -23.28 3.34 24.80
CA LYS A 509 -24.14 2.95 23.68
C LYS A 509 -23.94 1.46 23.42
N ILE A 510 -25.02 0.69 23.56
CA ILE A 510 -25.00 -0.78 23.37
C ILE A 510 -25.16 -1.05 21.88
N ASP A 511 -24.18 -1.72 21.31
CA ASP A 511 -24.10 -1.98 19.86
C ASP A 511 -25.34 -2.70 19.30
N GLN A 512 -25.77 -2.29 18.12
CA GLN A 512 -26.92 -2.84 17.43
C GLN A 512 -26.87 -4.37 17.25
N SER A 513 -25.68 -4.97 17.08
CA SER A 513 -25.55 -6.43 16.91
C SER A 513 -26.00 -7.22 18.14
N LEU A 514 -26.01 -6.58 19.32
CA LEU A 514 -26.52 -7.16 20.57
C LEU A 514 -28.01 -6.87 20.77
N VAL A 515 -28.51 -5.76 20.26
CA VAL A 515 -29.90 -5.28 20.46
C VAL A 515 -30.84 -5.86 19.41
N THR A 516 -30.42 -5.91 18.15
CA THR A 516 -31.26 -6.46 17.08
C THR A 516 -31.57 -7.93 17.34
N GLY A 517 -32.89 -8.23 17.44
CA GLY A 517 -33.37 -9.60 17.65
C GLY A 517 -33.26 -10.10 19.09
N LEU A 518 -33.22 -9.25 20.09
CA LEU A 518 -33.24 -9.60 21.54
C LEU A 518 -34.32 -10.60 21.87
N VAL A 519 -35.51 -10.47 21.28
CA VAL A 519 -36.65 -11.38 21.51
C VAL A 519 -36.27 -12.84 21.18
N HIS A 520 -35.41 -13.07 20.19
CA HIS A 520 -35.08 -14.40 19.69
C HIS A 520 -33.79 -15.00 20.28
N SER A 521 -32.91 -14.19 20.87
CA SER A 521 -31.61 -14.64 21.36
C SER A 521 -31.48 -14.57 22.88
N ARG A 522 -31.50 -15.75 23.54
CA ARG A 522 -31.27 -15.84 25.00
C ARG A 522 -29.90 -15.28 25.39
N THR A 523 -28.87 -15.54 24.59
CA THR A 523 -27.51 -15.08 24.86
C THR A 523 -27.41 -13.56 24.75
N ALA A 524 -28.02 -12.96 23.73
CA ALA A 524 -28.07 -11.49 23.58
C ALA A 524 -28.81 -10.86 24.77
N ARG A 525 -29.97 -11.41 25.19
CA ARG A 525 -30.70 -10.93 26.35
C ARG A 525 -29.83 -10.89 27.60
N LEU A 526 -29.13 -11.98 27.92
CA LEU A 526 -28.26 -12.03 29.10
C LEU A 526 -27.13 -11.01 29.05
N LYS A 527 -26.52 -10.81 27.86
CA LYS A 527 -25.45 -9.84 27.67
C LYS A 527 -25.97 -8.40 27.86
N VAL A 528 -27.05 -8.01 27.16
CA VAL A 528 -27.60 -6.65 27.22
C VAL A 528 -28.11 -6.33 28.62
N GLU A 529 -28.82 -7.25 29.25
CA GLU A 529 -29.26 -7.07 30.65
C GLU A 529 -28.10 -6.87 31.62
N ALA A 530 -27.03 -7.64 31.45
CA ALA A 530 -25.81 -7.51 32.27
C ALA A 530 -25.12 -6.16 32.05
N ILE A 531 -25.00 -5.72 30.78
CA ILE A 531 -24.42 -4.41 30.43
C ILE A 531 -25.23 -3.28 31.08
N ILE A 532 -26.55 -3.27 30.93
CA ILE A 532 -27.45 -2.23 31.51
C ILE A 532 -27.29 -2.18 33.05
N LYS A 533 -27.33 -3.33 33.71
CA LYS A 533 -27.18 -3.42 35.17
C LYS A 533 -25.83 -2.92 35.64
N LEU A 534 -24.74 -3.34 34.99
CA LEU A 534 -23.39 -2.95 35.36
C LEU A 534 -23.14 -1.47 35.11
N SER A 535 -23.57 -0.94 33.97
CA SER A 535 -23.49 0.48 33.64
C SER A 535 -24.16 1.35 34.70
N ARG A 536 -25.38 0.98 35.08
CA ARG A 536 -26.12 1.68 36.15
C ARG A 536 -25.41 1.64 37.51
N GLN A 537 -24.81 0.49 37.88
CA GLN A 537 -24.05 0.37 39.15
C GLN A 537 -22.78 1.23 39.15
N LEU A 538 -22.21 1.46 37.97
CA LEU A 538 -21.03 2.33 37.78
C LEU A 538 -21.40 3.81 37.59
N GLY A 539 -22.70 4.14 37.57
CA GLY A 539 -23.17 5.51 37.42
C GLY A 539 -23.29 6.02 35.98
N TYR A 540 -23.15 5.13 34.98
CA TYR A 540 -23.32 5.47 33.58
C TYR A 540 -24.77 5.28 33.13
N ARG A 541 -25.21 6.13 32.19
CA ARG A 541 -26.47 5.95 31.46
C ARG A 541 -26.25 5.05 30.25
N THR A 542 -27.32 4.36 29.85
CA THR A 542 -27.28 3.43 28.73
C THR A 542 -28.12 3.91 27.55
N VAL A 543 -27.62 3.73 26.34
CA VAL A 543 -28.32 3.96 25.09
C VAL A 543 -28.33 2.66 24.31
N ALA A 544 -29.50 2.12 23.97
CA ALA A 544 -29.58 0.94 23.11
C ALA A 544 -29.69 1.34 21.64
N GLU A 545 -28.83 0.83 20.81
CA GLU A 545 -28.86 1.06 19.37
C GLU A 545 -29.55 -0.06 18.60
N GLY A 546 -30.05 0.26 17.38
CA GLY A 546 -30.67 -0.75 16.53
C GLY A 546 -31.96 -1.32 17.10
N VAL A 547 -32.75 -0.52 17.80
CA VAL A 547 -34.10 -0.93 18.24
C VAL A 547 -35.00 -1.03 17.01
N GLU A 548 -35.32 -2.24 16.57
CA GLU A 548 -36.08 -2.48 15.34
C GLU A 548 -37.50 -2.97 15.58
N THR A 549 -37.79 -3.52 16.78
CA THR A 549 -39.13 -4.07 17.08
C THR A 549 -39.65 -3.56 18.43
N GLU A 550 -40.99 -3.55 18.56
CA GLU A 550 -41.65 -3.27 19.84
C GLU A 550 -41.24 -4.27 20.94
N GLY A 551 -41.01 -5.53 20.58
CA GLY A 551 -40.55 -6.56 21.52
C GLY A 551 -39.19 -6.27 22.10
N ASP A 552 -38.22 -5.81 21.28
CA ASP A 552 -36.89 -5.41 21.74
C ASP A 552 -37.01 -4.17 22.66
N LEU A 553 -37.83 -3.18 22.27
CA LEU A 553 -38.09 -1.98 23.05
C LEU A 553 -38.67 -2.32 24.44
N ALA A 554 -39.64 -3.23 24.50
CA ALA A 554 -40.26 -3.66 25.75
C ALA A 554 -39.24 -4.33 26.70
N LEU A 555 -38.34 -5.14 26.19
CA LEU A 555 -37.28 -5.76 27.00
C LEU A 555 -36.28 -4.71 27.53
N LEU A 556 -35.90 -3.74 26.71
CA LEU A 556 -34.98 -2.66 27.12
C LEU A 556 -35.61 -1.80 28.22
N ARG A 557 -36.89 -1.46 28.10
CA ARG A 557 -37.68 -0.75 29.15
C ARG A 557 -37.73 -1.56 30.44
N LEU A 558 -38.00 -2.86 30.33
CA LEU A 558 -38.08 -3.76 31.49
C LEU A 558 -36.74 -3.82 32.27
N TRP A 559 -35.62 -3.82 31.57
CA TRP A 559 -34.28 -3.84 32.20
C TRP A 559 -33.80 -2.46 32.65
N GLY A 560 -34.57 -1.40 32.33
CA GLY A 560 -34.31 -0.04 32.73
C GLY A 560 -33.19 0.61 31.93
N CYS A 561 -33.10 0.32 30.64
CA CYS A 561 -32.28 1.09 29.72
C CYS A 561 -32.77 2.54 29.66
N ASP A 562 -31.84 3.52 29.71
CA ASP A 562 -32.24 4.93 29.85
C ASP A 562 -32.75 5.50 28.53
N GLN A 563 -32.06 5.20 27.41
CA GLN A 563 -32.40 5.75 26.09
C GLN A 563 -32.34 4.66 25.02
N GLY A 564 -32.97 4.93 23.88
CA GLY A 564 -32.94 4.04 22.73
C GLY A 564 -32.97 4.79 21.43
N GLN A 565 -32.35 4.18 20.42
CA GLN A 565 -32.24 4.65 19.04
C GLN A 565 -32.43 3.47 18.09
N GLY A 566 -33.14 3.65 16.99
CA GLY A 566 -33.35 2.59 16.02
C GLY A 566 -34.54 2.86 15.11
N TYR A 567 -34.68 2.04 14.08
CA TYR A 567 -35.68 2.26 13.02
C TYR A 567 -37.10 2.07 13.47
N HIS A 568 -37.33 1.38 14.57
CA HIS A 568 -38.64 1.30 15.19
C HIS A 568 -39.06 2.62 15.82
N LEU A 569 -38.12 3.38 16.40
CA LEU A 569 -38.36 4.67 17.02
C LEU A 569 -38.36 5.80 15.99
N ALA A 570 -37.23 5.96 15.26
CA ALA A 570 -37.12 6.91 14.17
C ALA A 570 -35.94 6.55 13.25
N ARG A 571 -36.09 6.78 11.96
CA ARG A 571 -34.98 6.68 10.98
C ARG A 571 -34.17 7.98 10.97
N PRO A 572 -32.91 7.96 10.51
CA PRO A 572 -32.17 9.19 10.18
C PRO A 572 -32.97 10.06 9.21
N MET A 573 -33.10 11.36 9.52
CA MET A 573 -33.95 12.30 8.78
C MET A 573 -33.31 13.69 8.68
N SER A 574 -33.94 14.61 7.96
CA SER A 574 -33.48 16.00 7.86
C SER A 574 -33.68 16.76 9.16
N ALA A 575 -32.96 17.88 9.31
CA ALA A 575 -33.06 18.73 10.48
C ALA A 575 -34.50 19.26 10.74
N GLU A 576 -35.21 19.58 9.64
CA GLU A 576 -36.61 20.04 9.71
C GLU A 576 -37.54 18.91 10.20
N ALA A 577 -37.32 17.69 9.71
CA ALA A 577 -38.11 16.54 10.12
C ALA A 577 -37.93 16.21 11.62
N VAL A 578 -36.68 16.33 12.13
CA VAL A 578 -36.38 16.20 13.56
C VAL A 578 -37.11 17.28 14.37
N LEU A 579 -37.05 18.54 13.91
CA LEU A 579 -37.71 19.63 14.59
C LEU A 579 -39.23 19.40 14.70
N HIS A 580 -39.87 18.97 13.60
CA HIS A 580 -41.29 18.63 13.61
C HIS A 580 -41.62 17.48 14.58
N LEU A 581 -40.83 16.41 14.56
CA LEU A 581 -40.99 15.25 15.44
C LEU A 581 -40.88 15.66 16.91
N VAL A 582 -39.83 16.39 17.28
CA VAL A 582 -39.59 16.81 18.67
C VAL A 582 -40.68 17.77 19.15
N SER A 583 -41.11 18.71 18.33
CA SER A 583 -42.18 19.65 18.64
C SER A 583 -43.53 18.94 18.86
N ALA A 584 -43.85 17.97 17.99
CA ALA A 584 -45.07 17.18 18.13
C ALA A 584 -45.08 16.32 19.40
N CYS A 585 -43.96 15.66 19.73
CA CYS A 585 -43.83 14.88 20.96
C CYS A 585 -43.98 15.76 22.23
N ARG A 586 -43.44 16.98 22.23
CA ARG A 586 -43.54 17.92 23.36
C ARG A 586 -44.90 18.55 23.51
N ALA A 587 -45.65 18.71 22.41
CA ALA A 587 -47.00 19.27 22.46
C ALA A 587 -48.05 18.33 23.14
N GLY A 588 -47.67 17.06 23.33
CA GLY A 588 -48.58 16.01 23.82
C GLY A 588 -49.55 15.54 22.73
N PRO A 589 -50.31 14.44 22.95
CA PRO A 589 -51.38 14.08 22.05
C PRO A 589 -52.37 15.24 21.96
N LEU A 590 -52.65 15.68 20.72
CA LEU A 590 -53.73 16.63 20.48
C LEU A 590 -54.95 16.12 21.24
N GLN A 591 -55.43 16.87 22.26
CA GLN A 591 -56.74 16.61 22.84
C GLN A 591 -57.71 16.68 21.67
N ASP A 592 -58.41 15.57 21.42
CA ASP A 592 -59.59 15.58 20.55
C ASP A 592 -60.48 16.74 20.99
N VAL A 593 -60.50 17.76 20.17
CA VAL A 593 -61.51 18.82 20.32
C VAL A 593 -62.76 18.17 19.77
N ASP A 594 -63.54 17.58 20.69
CA ASP A 594 -64.93 17.26 20.44
C ASP A 594 -65.68 18.57 20.11
N ASP A 595 -66.16 18.64 18.86
CA ASP A 595 -67.32 19.35 18.43
C ASP A 595 -68.12 18.57 17.38
#